data_7179d60198867daec76ba3c0f43e5b6a
#
_entry.id   7179d60198867daec76ba3c0f43e5b6a
#
_cell.length_a   1.000
_cell.length_b   1.000
_cell.length_c   1.000
_cell.angle_alpha   90.00
_cell.angle_beta   90.00
_cell.angle_gamma   90.00
#
_symmetry.space_group_name_H-M   'P 1'
#
loop_
_entity.id
_entity.type
_entity.pdbx_description
1 polymer ?
#
loop_
_entity_poly.entity_id
_entity_poly.type
_entity_poly.pdbx_seq_one_letter_code
_entity_poly.pdbx_strand_id
1 'polypeptide(L)'
;PLPNGTVVNATATDPSGNASSPASVTVDAVAPATPVVNPSNGSTLSGTAEPGATVTLTDGNGNPIGQVTADGSGNWSFTPTTPLPNGTVVNATATDASGNTSPGSSVTVDSVAPATPV
;
A
#
# COMPACT_ATOMS: atom_id res chain seq x y z
N PRO A 1 -12.27 19.01 -0.90
CA PRO A 1 -11.04 18.51 -0.25
C PRO A 1 -10.03 19.62 -0.02
N LEU A 2 -9.33 19.57 1.10
CA LEU A 2 -8.31 20.55 1.40
C LEU A 2 -7.05 20.30 0.55
N PRO A 3 -6.41 21.36 0.04
CA PRO A 3 -5.19 21.16 -0.73
C PRO A 3 -4.04 20.61 0.11
N ASN A 4 -3.11 19.94 -0.55
CA ASN A 4 -1.88 19.48 0.09
C ASN A 4 -1.15 20.66 0.74
N GLY A 5 -0.60 20.45 1.93
CA GLY A 5 0.12 21.47 2.67
C GLY A 5 -0.76 22.39 3.51
N THR A 6 -2.10 22.26 3.44
CA THR A 6 -3.00 23.01 4.30
C THR A 6 -2.77 22.64 5.76
N VAL A 7 -2.53 23.62 6.61
CA VAL A 7 -2.45 23.38 8.06
C VAL A 7 -3.84 23.52 8.66
N VAL A 8 -4.26 22.49 9.39
CA VAL A 8 -5.56 22.48 10.06
C VAL A 8 -5.31 22.62 11.56
N ASN A 9 -5.88 23.67 12.17
CA ASN A 9 -5.78 23.91 13.60
C ASN A 9 -7.13 23.64 14.26
N ALA A 10 -7.10 23.01 15.40
CA ALA A 10 -8.31 22.73 16.17
C ALA A 10 -8.11 23.10 17.62
N THR A 11 -9.14 23.72 18.22
CA THR A 11 -9.21 24.01 19.65
C THR A 11 -10.54 23.50 20.18
N ALA A 12 -10.58 23.18 21.49
CA ALA A 12 -11.80 22.85 22.19
C ALA A 12 -12.07 23.91 23.24
N THR A 13 -13.34 24.31 23.40
CA THR A 13 -13.75 25.30 24.38
C THR A 13 -14.78 24.67 25.32
N ASP A 14 -14.58 24.80 26.63
CA ASP A 14 -15.53 24.28 27.63
C ASP A 14 -16.75 25.20 27.79
N PRO A 15 -17.81 24.79 28.54
CA PRO A 15 -18.97 25.62 28.72
C PRO A 15 -18.71 26.97 29.45
N SER A 16 -17.60 27.07 30.16
CA SER A 16 -17.18 28.30 30.83
C SER A 16 -16.41 29.26 29.94
N GLY A 17 -16.17 28.88 28.68
CA GLY A 17 -15.46 29.71 27.73
C GLY A 17 -13.94 29.54 27.74
N ASN A 18 -13.41 28.54 28.45
CA ASN A 18 -11.98 28.27 28.47
C ASN A 18 -11.59 27.45 27.21
N ALA A 19 -10.64 27.96 26.44
CA ALA A 19 -10.18 27.30 25.26
C ALA A 19 -8.91 26.46 25.53
N SER A 20 -8.82 25.29 24.88
CA SER A 20 -7.61 24.46 24.95
C SER A 20 -6.47 25.07 24.13
N SER A 21 -5.25 24.56 24.33
CA SER A 21 -4.17 24.82 23.41
C SER A 21 -4.52 24.26 22.03
N PRO A 22 -4.16 24.95 20.93
CA PRO A 22 -4.45 24.44 19.61
C PRO A 22 -3.61 23.19 19.28
N ALA A 23 -4.24 22.25 18.62
CA ALA A 23 -3.56 21.14 17.96
C ALA A 23 -3.58 21.40 16.46
N SER A 24 -2.53 20.99 15.76
CA SER A 24 -2.46 21.21 14.32
C SER A 24 -2.01 19.97 13.58
N VAL A 25 -2.47 19.85 12.34
CA VAL A 25 -2.04 18.82 11.39
C VAL A 25 -1.93 19.48 10.02
N THR A 26 -0.96 19.00 9.24
CA THR A 26 -0.81 19.45 7.86
C THR A 26 -1.46 18.43 6.93
N VAL A 27 -2.31 18.92 6.02
CA VAL A 27 -2.97 18.07 5.03
C VAL A 27 -1.92 17.53 4.06
N ASP A 28 -1.90 16.20 3.90
CA ASP A 28 -1.10 15.50 2.90
C ASP A 28 -2.06 14.93 1.86
N ALA A 29 -2.07 15.52 0.66
CA ALA A 29 -2.89 15.10 -0.46
C ALA A 29 -2.05 14.48 -1.59
N VAL A 30 -0.79 14.15 -1.34
CA VAL A 30 0.12 13.54 -2.32
C VAL A 30 0.06 12.03 -2.17
N ALA A 31 -0.33 11.33 -3.25
CA ALA A 31 -0.34 9.86 -3.26
C ALA A 31 1.09 9.32 -3.22
N PRO A 32 1.31 8.13 -2.61
CA PRO A 32 2.59 7.43 -2.72
C PRO A 32 2.92 7.09 -4.17
N ALA A 33 4.19 6.83 -4.44
CA ALA A 33 4.60 6.28 -5.73
C ALA A 33 3.96 4.91 -5.96
N THR A 34 3.73 4.56 -7.23
CA THR A 34 3.22 3.24 -7.60
C THR A 34 4.17 2.15 -7.09
N PRO A 35 3.68 1.14 -6.35
CA PRO A 35 4.55 0.08 -5.86
C PRO A 35 5.08 -0.77 -7.00
N VAL A 36 6.23 -1.41 -6.77
CA VAL A 36 6.80 -2.40 -7.68
C VAL A 36 6.47 -3.78 -7.14
N VAL A 37 6.03 -4.68 -8.01
CA VAL A 37 5.83 -6.10 -7.68
C VAL A 37 6.84 -6.90 -8.49
N ASN A 38 7.69 -7.65 -7.79
CA ASN A 38 8.69 -8.51 -8.43
C ASN A 38 8.03 -9.73 -9.07
N PRO A 39 8.65 -10.35 -10.08
CA PRO A 39 8.16 -11.63 -10.60
C PRO A 39 8.00 -12.65 -9.48
N SER A 40 6.98 -13.48 -9.55
CA SER A 40 6.64 -14.43 -8.48
C SER A 40 6.17 -15.76 -9.06
N ASN A 41 6.51 -16.85 -8.36
CA ASN A 41 5.97 -18.17 -8.64
C ASN A 41 4.70 -18.48 -7.82
N GLY A 42 4.17 -17.52 -7.10
CA GLY A 42 2.96 -17.66 -6.29
C GLY A 42 3.19 -18.06 -4.84
N SER A 43 4.40 -18.48 -4.47
CA SER A 43 4.72 -18.85 -3.08
C SER A 43 4.93 -17.64 -2.20
N THR A 44 5.56 -16.59 -2.72
CA THR A 44 5.80 -15.34 -2.02
C THR A 44 5.68 -14.19 -3.01
N LEU A 45 5.04 -13.12 -2.57
CA LEU A 45 4.96 -11.86 -3.30
C LEU A 45 5.89 -10.86 -2.62
N SER A 46 6.62 -10.09 -3.41
CA SER A 46 7.56 -9.10 -2.87
C SER A 46 7.72 -7.92 -3.82
N GLY A 47 8.31 -6.86 -3.32
CA GLY A 47 8.57 -5.68 -4.14
C GLY A 47 9.01 -4.51 -3.30
N THR A 48 8.80 -3.32 -3.86
CA THR A 48 9.12 -2.06 -3.20
C THR A 48 7.92 -1.13 -3.21
N ALA A 49 7.89 -0.21 -2.26
CA ALA A 49 6.87 0.82 -2.15
C ALA A 49 7.46 1.99 -1.35
N GLU A 50 6.70 3.07 -1.19
CA GLU A 50 7.10 4.14 -0.29
C GLU A 50 7.28 3.58 1.12
N PRO A 51 8.38 3.92 1.82
CA PRO A 51 8.61 3.43 3.19
C PRO A 51 7.42 3.75 4.09
N GLY A 52 6.95 2.74 4.83
CA GLY A 52 5.81 2.87 5.74
C GLY A 52 4.43 2.82 5.09
N ALA A 53 4.33 2.77 3.76
CA ALA A 53 3.04 2.68 3.08
C ALA A 53 2.44 1.28 3.25
N THR A 54 1.12 1.21 3.25
CA THR A 54 0.40 -0.07 3.24
C THR A 54 0.22 -0.52 1.80
N VAL A 55 0.75 -1.69 1.47
CA VAL A 55 0.60 -2.31 0.16
C VAL A 55 -0.61 -3.24 0.20
N THR A 56 -1.59 -2.96 -0.64
CA THR A 56 -2.79 -3.78 -0.76
C THR A 56 -2.69 -4.64 -2.01
N LEU A 57 -2.88 -5.94 -1.84
CA LEU A 57 -2.75 -6.94 -2.91
C LEU A 57 -4.13 -7.52 -3.21
N THR A 58 -4.50 -7.49 -4.48
CA THR A 58 -5.75 -8.06 -4.98
C THR A 58 -5.48 -8.90 -6.23
N ASP A 59 -6.42 -9.79 -6.56
CA ASP A 59 -6.33 -10.56 -7.80
C ASP A 59 -6.98 -9.81 -8.97
N GLY A 60 -6.96 -10.43 -10.15
CA GLY A 60 -7.52 -9.82 -11.36
C GLY A 60 -9.04 -9.58 -11.32
N ASN A 61 -9.75 -10.20 -10.39
CA ASN A 61 -11.18 -10.02 -10.18
C ASN A 61 -11.49 -9.03 -9.06
N GLY A 62 -10.46 -8.42 -8.46
CA GLY A 62 -10.62 -7.48 -7.35
C GLY A 62 -10.77 -8.13 -5.99
N ASN A 63 -10.61 -9.46 -5.88
CA ASN A 63 -10.67 -10.14 -4.59
C ASN A 63 -9.39 -9.90 -3.78
N PRO A 64 -9.49 -9.67 -2.48
CA PRO A 64 -8.30 -9.40 -1.68
C PRO A 64 -7.39 -10.62 -1.56
N ILE A 65 -6.09 -10.42 -1.77
CA ILE A 65 -5.05 -11.40 -1.48
C ILE A 65 -4.50 -11.15 -0.07
N GLY A 66 -4.22 -9.88 0.25
CA GLY A 66 -3.71 -9.49 1.55
C GLY A 66 -3.17 -8.07 1.56
N GLN A 67 -2.62 -7.68 2.69
CA GLN A 67 -1.98 -6.39 2.90
C GLN A 67 -0.67 -6.57 3.65
N VAL A 68 0.29 -5.69 3.37
CA VAL A 68 1.57 -5.68 4.05
C VAL A 68 2.08 -4.23 4.11
N THR A 69 2.84 -3.89 5.14
CA THR A 69 3.43 -2.57 5.27
C THR A 69 4.87 -2.61 4.79
N ALA A 70 5.24 -1.66 3.93
CA ALA A 70 6.62 -1.51 3.49
C ALA A 70 7.50 -1.08 4.67
N ASP A 71 8.71 -1.63 4.75
CA ASP A 71 9.65 -1.30 5.83
C ASP A 71 10.29 0.08 5.63
N GLY A 72 11.21 0.44 6.53
CA GLY A 72 11.90 1.72 6.47
C GLY A 72 12.81 1.91 5.25
N SER A 73 13.11 0.83 4.53
CA SER A 73 13.87 0.86 3.27
C SER A 73 12.97 0.76 2.05
N GLY A 74 11.66 0.67 2.24
CA GLY A 74 10.70 0.58 1.15
C GLY A 74 10.51 -0.83 0.60
N ASN A 75 10.96 -1.86 1.30
CA ASN A 75 10.79 -3.25 0.88
C ASN A 75 9.55 -3.86 1.53
N TRP A 76 8.86 -4.71 0.79
CA TRP A 76 7.73 -5.46 1.32
C TRP A 76 7.75 -6.89 0.81
N SER A 77 7.19 -7.80 1.59
CA SER A 77 6.96 -9.18 1.17
C SER A 77 5.70 -9.73 1.83
N PHE A 78 5.01 -10.60 1.13
CA PHE A 78 3.79 -11.23 1.60
C PHE A 78 3.76 -12.67 1.16
N THR A 79 3.52 -13.59 2.09
CA THR A 79 3.39 -15.01 1.79
C THR A 79 1.91 -15.39 1.90
N PRO A 80 1.23 -15.71 0.78
CA PRO A 80 -0.16 -16.16 0.84
C PRO A 80 -0.28 -17.44 1.66
N THR A 81 -1.41 -17.63 2.35
CA THR A 81 -1.68 -18.84 3.11
C THR A 81 -1.65 -20.08 2.22
N THR A 82 -2.16 -19.95 0.99
CA THR A 82 -2.08 -20.97 -0.04
C THR A 82 -1.34 -20.37 -1.23
N PRO A 83 -0.34 -21.05 -1.82
CA PRO A 83 0.34 -20.54 -2.99
C PRO A 83 -0.64 -20.18 -4.11
N LEU A 84 -0.38 -19.07 -4.79
CA LEU A 84 -1.25 -18.61 -5.88
C LEU A 84 -1.01 -19.45 -7.13
N PRO A 85 -2.09 -19.86 -7.84
CA PRO A 85 -1.92 -20.67 -9.06
C PRO A 85 -1.23 -19.90 -10.18
N ASN A 86 -0.62 -20.63 -11.08
CA ASN A 86 -0.08 -20.07 -12.32
C ASN A 86 -1.15 -19.26 -13.05
N GLY A 87 -0.78 -18.10 -13.57
CA GLY A 87 -1.70 -17.24 -14.29
C GLY A 87 -2.50 -16.28 -13.43
N THR A 88 -2.38 -16.35 -12.10
CA THR A 88 -3.03 -15.38 -11.21
C THR A 88 -2.46 -13.99 -11.46
N VAL A 89 -3.34 -13.02 -11.70
CA VAL A 89 -2.93 -11.62 -11.79
C VAL A 89 -2.91 -11.05 -10.38
N VAL A 90 -1.81 -10.41 -10.01
CA VAL A 90 -1.66 -9.75 -8.72
C VAL A 90 -1.57 -8.26 -8.96
N ASN A 91 -2.48 -7.50 -8.36
CA ASN A 91 -2.49 -6.04 -8.40
C ASN A 91 -2.04 -5.50 -7.06
N ALA A 92 -1.24 -4.44 -7.07
CA ALA A 92 -0.75 -3.81 -5.86
C ALA A 92 -0.97 -2.31 -5.91
N THR A 93 -1.45 -1.75 -4.82
CA THR A 93 -1.52 -0.31 -4.58
C THR A 93 -0.84 0.01 -3.26
N ALA A 94 -0.37 1.24 -3.13
CA ALA A 94 0.22 1.72 -1.87
C ALA A 94 -0.65 2.84 -1.32
N THR A 95 -0.90 2.81 -0.02
CA THR A 95 -1.67 3.83 0.69
C THR A 95 -0.80 4.41 1.81
N ASP A 96 -0.71 5.74 1.89
CA ASP A 96 0.03 6.40 2.95
C ASP A 96 -0.83 6.57 4.22
N ALA A 97 -0.22 7.11 5.29
CA ALA A 97 -0.90 7.29 6.55
C ALA A 97 -2.05 8.29 6.48
N SER A 98 -2.06 9.16 5.48
CA SER A 98 -3.11 10.17 5.27
C SER A 98 -4.27 9.64 4.42
N GLY A 99 -4.19 8.39 3.95
CA GLY A 99 -5.25 7.76 3.16
C GLY A 99 -5.13 7.98 1.66
N ASN A 100 -4.03 8.53 1.17
CA ASN A 100 -3.81 8.70 -0.27
C ASN A 100 -3.33 7.38 -0.87
N THR A 101 -3.97 6.96 -1.97
CA THR A 101 -3.68 5.68 -2.62
C THR A 101 -3.04 5.92 -3.99
N SER A 102 -1.97 5.17 -4.27
CA SER A 102 -1.27 5.22 -5.55
C SER A 102 -2.08 4.55 -6.66
N PRO A 103 -1.72 4.80 -7.94
CA PRO A 103 -2.14 3.93 -9.04
C PRO A 103 -1.65 2.50 -8.79
N GLY A 104 -2.34 1.54 -9.40
CA GLY A 104 -2.01 0.12 -9.27
C GLY A 104 -0.89 -0.31 -10.20
N SER A 105 -0.15 -1.32 -9.79
CA SER A 105 0.74 -2.09 -10.67
C SER A 105 0.36 -3.56 -10.60
N SER A 106 0.78 -4.34 -11.60
CA SER A 106 0.38 -5.75 -11.65
C SER A 106 1.51 -6.64 -12.14
N VAL A 107 1.43 -7.90 -11.74
CA VAL A 107 2.29 -8.98 -12.22
C VAL A 107 1.42 -10.23 -12.36
N THR A 108 1.78 -11.10 -13.29
CA THR A 108 1.12 -12.40 -13.44
C THR A 108 2.01 -13.47 -12.84
N VAL A 109 1.44 -14.30 -11.96
CA VAL A 109 2.15 -15.41 -11.34
C VAL A 109 2.55 -16.42 -12.42
N ASP A 110 3.82 -16.80 -12.41
CA ASP A 110 4.36 -17.85 -13.25
C ASP A 110 4.96 -18.94 -12.36
N SER A 111 4.22 -20.02 -12.20
CA SER A 111 4.65 -21.17 -11.40
C SER A 111 5.08 -22.36 -12.23
N VAL A 112 5.21 -22.18 -13.56
CA VAL A 112 5.65 -23.25 -14.46
C VAL A 112 7.18 -23.31 -14.45
N ALA A 113 7.72 -24.48 -14.14
CA ALA A 113 9.16 -24.68 -14.16
C ALA A 113 9.69 -24.54 -15.61
N PRO A 114 10.92 -24.02 -15.79
CA PRO A 114 11.56 -24.01 -17.11
C PRO A 114 11.67 -25.41 -17.70
N ALA A 115 11.69 -25.50 -19.02
CA ALA A 115 11.92 -26.78 -19.68
C ALA A 115 13.28 -27.33 -19.29
N THR A 116 13.38 -28.67 -19.18
CA THR A 116 14.66 -29.34 -18.91
C THR A 116 15.64 -29.05 -20.04
N PRO A 117 16.87 -28.59 -19.76
CA PRO A 117 17.85 -28.39 -20.81
C PRO A 117 18.19 -29.70 -21.50
N VAL A 118 18.46 -29.59 -22.77
CA VAL A 118 18.84 -30.75 -23.59
C VAL A 118 20.35 -30.80 -23.72
#